data_0d6d766d6803550900fe0a27f1008ccc
#
_entry.id   0d6d766d6803550900fe0a27f1008ccc
#
_cell.length_a   1.000
_cell.length_b   1.000
_cell.length_c   1.000
_cell.angle_alpha   90.00
_cell.angle_beta   90.00
_cell.angle_gamma   90.00
#
_symmetry.space_group_name_H-M   'P 1'
#
loop_
_entity.id
_entity.type
_entity.pdbx_description
1 polymer ?
#
loop_
_entity_poly.entity_id
_entity_poly.type
_entity_poly.pdbx_seq_one_letter_code
_entity_poly.pdbx_strand_id
1 'polypeptide(L)'
;SWLYSNKKNNFVSKILNKINYGHDIYINSEEFGSPTNAKDLAELILSIIPKLNNEETEIYHFSNSGICSRFDFANEIINISNSKSQVYYNKLKSNKVERPKYSALDTNKISNDFKINIKHWKESLRDHLNQLN
;
A
#
# COMPACT_ATOMS: atom_id res chain seq x y z
N SER A 1 3.16 -4.15 -4.68
CA SER A 1 2.68 -2.96 -5.39
C SER A 1 2.32 -1.84 -4.40
N TRP A 2 2.18 -0.60 -4.84
CA TRP A 2 1.76 0.56 -4.02
C TRP A 2 2.52 0.72 -2.70
N LEU A 3 3.85 0.65 -2.76
CA LEU A 3 4.72 0.76 -1.59
C LEU A 3 4.58 2.13 -0.92
N TYR A 4 4.45 2.14 0.41
CA TYR A 4 4.46 3.35 1.23
C TYR A 4 5.33 3.19 2.47
N SER A 5 5.78 4.30 3.02
CA SER A 5 6.62 4.35 4.21
C SER A 5 6.50 5.74 4.87
N ASN A 6 7.19 5.95 5.97
CA ASN A 6 7.33 7.26 6.63
C ASN A 6 8.18 8.27 5.82
N LYS A 7 8.81 7.86 4.72
CA LYS A 7 9.51 8.76 3.81
C LYS A 7 8.52 9.59 3.00
N LYS A 8 8.92 10.84 2.67
CA LYS A 8 8.12 11.74 1.82
C LYS A 8 7.98 11.20 0.39
N ASN A 9 6.99 11.71 -0.35
CA ASN A 9 6.73 11.42 -1.78
C ASN A 9 6.09 10.05 -2.12
N ASN A 10 5.42 9.40 -1.18
CA ASN A 10 4.51 8.29 -1.48
C ASN A 10 3.04 8.73 -1.42
N PHE A 11 2.12 7.81 -1.78
CA PHE A 11 0.69 8.11 -1.83
C PHE A 11 0.14 8.53 -0.45
N VAL A 12 0.49 7.78 0.62
CA VAL A 12 0.02 8.05 1.99
C VAL A 12 0.49 9.43 2.44
N SER A 13 1.78 9.73 2.31
CA SER A 13 2.33 11.02 2.72
C SER A 13 1.73 12.21 1.97
N LYS A 14 1.37 12.03 0.69
CA LYS A 14 0.69 13.05 -0.10
C LYS A 14 -0.75 13.31 0.35
N ILE A 15 -1.49 12.25 0.71
CA ILE A 15 -2.84 12.39 1.27
C ILE A 15 -2.77 13.09 2.63
N LEU A 16 -1.92 12.60 3.55
CA LEU A 16 -1.74 13.20 4.87
C LEU A 16 -1.40 14.69 4.78
N ASN A 17 -0.48 15.06 3.90
CA ASN A 17 -0.12 16.46 3.70
C ASN A 17 -1.33 17.30 3.27
N LYS A 18 -2.16 16.83 2.35
CA LYS A 18 -3.35 17.56 1.90
C LYS A 18 -4.38 17.71 3.01
N ILE A 19 -4.70 16.63 3.73
CA ILE A 19 -5.71 16.68 4.80
C ILE A 19 -5.27 17.54 5.99
N ASN A 20 -3.97 17.63 6.27
CA ASN A 20 -3.42 18.52 7.31
C ASN A 20 -3.63 20.01 6.98
N TYR A 21 -3.78 20.36 5.70
CA TYR A 21 -4.16 21.70 5.27
C TYR A 21 -5.68 21.87 5.04
N GLY A 22 -6.48 20.88 5.43
CA GLY A 22 -7.95 20.91 5.27
C GLY A 22 -8.42 20.76 3.82
N HIS A 23 -7.58 20.25 2.92
CA HIS A 23 -7.95 20.07 1.52
C HIS A 23 -8.64 18.71 1.28
N ASP A 24 -9.65 18.76 0.43
CA ASP A 24 -10.27 17.55 -0.11
C ASP A 24 -9.36 16.82 -1.11
N ILE A 25 -9.62 15.55 -1.27
CA ILE A 25 -8.81 14.64 -2.09
C ILE A 25 -9.59 14.28 -3.36
N TYR A 26 -8.96 14.47 -4.50
CA TYR A 26 -9.52 14.10 -5.80
C TYR A 26 -8.71 12.95 -6.38
N ILE A 27 -9.36 11.79 -6.52
CA ILE A 27 -8.74 10.56 -7.03
C ILE A 27 -9.27 10.26 -8.42
N ASN A 28 -8.34 10.22 -9.37
CA ASN A 28 -8.61 9.77 -10.73
C ASN A 28 -8.10 8.34 -10.85
N SER A 29 -8.89 7.33 -10.45
CA SER A 29 -8.42 6.00 -10.68
C SER A 29 -9.48 4.93 -10.70
N GLU A 30 -9.42 4.19 -11.79
CA GLU A 30 -9.91 2.82 -11.92
C GLU A 30 -8.77 1.83 -11.61
N GLU A 31 -7.75 2.26 -10.85
CA GLU A 31 -6.59 1.42 -10.50
C GLU A 31 -6.90 0.61 -9.25
N PHE A 32 -6.68 -0.70 -9.33
CA PHE A 32 -6.77 -1.64 -8.22
C PHE A 32 -5.39 -2.23 -7.91
N GLY A 33 -5.10 -2.42 -6.65
CA GLY A 33 -3.82 -2.98 -6.20
C GLY A 33 -3.83 -3.30 -4.71
N SER A 34 -2.70 -3.77 -4.22
CA SER A 34 -2.48 -4.08 -2.81
C SER A 34 -1.50 -3.07 -2.22
N PRO A 35 -1.94 -2.16 -1.33
CA PRO A 35 -1.03 -1.27 -0.62
C PRO A 35 -0.01 -2.08 0.17
N THR A 36 1.25 -1.66 0.15
CA THR A 36 2.34 -2.39 0.78
C THR A 36 3.13 -1.48 1.72
N ASN A 37 3.14 -1.82 3.00
CA ASN A 37 3.96 -1.13 3.98
C ASN A 37 5.42 -1.57 3.84
N ALA A 38 6.32 -0.63 3.65
CA ALA A 38 7.74 -0.91 3.51
C ALA A 38 8.35 -1.56 4.77
N LYS A 39 7.80 -1.30 5.95
CA LYS A 39 8.21 -1.94 7.20
C LYS A 39 7.87 -3.42 7.18
N ASP A 40 6.63 -3.79 6.82
CA ASP A 40 6.22 -5.20 6.73
C ASP A 40 7.07 -5.96 5.72
N LEU A 41 7.37 -5.34 4.56
CA LEU A 41 8.27 -5.92 3.57
C LEU A 41 9.69 -6.12 4.12
N ALA A 42 10.23 -5.14 4.85
CA ALA A 42 11.57 -5.25 5.44
C ALA A 42 11.63 -6.34 6.52
N GLU A 43 10.64 -6.41 7.39
CA GLU A 43 10.51 -7.46 8.42
C GLU A 43 10.43 -8.85 7.78
N LEU A 44 9.64 -8.98 6.70
CA LEU A 44 9.57 -10.21 5.93
C LEU A 44 10.96 -10.60 5.38
N ILE A 45 11.64 -9.69 4.68
CA ILE A 45 12.96 -9.95 4.09
C ILE A 45 13.92 -10.47 5.17
N LEU A 46 13.98 -9.77 6.32
CA LEU A 46 14.84 -10.19 7.43
C LEU A 46 14.48 -11.57 7.99
N SER A 47 13.20 -11.93 7.97
CA SER A 47 12.71 -13.22 8.48
C SER A 47 13.01 -14.40 7.55
N ILE A 48 13.09 -14.15 6.23
CA ILE A 48 13.31 -15.22 5.25
C ILE A 48 14.81 -15.43 4.92
N ILE A 49 15.66 -14.41 5.04
CA ILE A 49 17.10 -14.52 4.75
C ILE A 49 17.75 -15.76 5.38
N PRO A 50 17.54 -16.07 6.69
CA PRO A 50 18.14 -17.24 7.30
C PRO A 50 17.61 -18.59 6.80
N LYS A 51 16.52 -18.57 6.03
CA LYS A 51 15.83 -19.77 5.52
C LYS A 51 16.11 -20.02 4.04
N LEU A 52 16.84 -19.11 3.40
CA LEU A 52 17.18 -19.25 1.98
C LEU A 52 18.31 -20.28 1.84
N ASN A 53 18.15 -21.18 0.87
CA ASN A 53 19.26 -21.91 0.29
C ASN A 53 19.70 -21.17 -0.99
N ASN A 54 20.98 -21.11 -1.25
CA ASN A 54 21.52 -20.36 -2.39
C ASN A 54 21.79 -21.29 -3.61
N GLU A 55 21.04 -22.37 -3.75
CA GLU A 55 21.25 -23.35 -4.81
C GLU A 55 20.69 -22.86 -6.16
N GLU A 56 19.53 -22.16 -6.11
CA GLU A 56 18.88 -21.64 -7.32
C GLU A 56 18.32 -20.25 -7.10
N THR A 57 18.14 -19.50 -8.20
CA THR A 57 17.49 -18.19 -8.17
C THR A 57 15.97 -18.37 -8.10
N GLU A 58 15.36 -17.83 -7.06
CA GLU A 58 13.92 -17.85 -6.85
C GLU A 58 13.32 -16.43 -6.86
N ILE A 59 12.13 -16.31 -7.45
CA ILE A 59 11.39 -15.04 -7.48
C ILE A 59 10.17 -15.14 -6.59
N TYR A 60 10.05 -14.19 -5.67
CA TYR A 60 8.91 -14.04 -4.77
C TYR A 60 8.27 -12.67 -4.92
N HIS A 61 6.95 -12.63 -4.82
CA HIS A 61 6.20 -11.39 -4.73
C HIS A 61 5.67 -11.19 -3.32
N PHE A 62 5.71 -9.95 -2.86
CA PHE A 62 5.11 -9.55 -1.60
C PHE A 62 4.30 -8.26 -1.76
N SER A 63 3.12 -8.25 -1.14
CA SER A 63 2.31 -7.08 -0.79
C SER A 63 1.52 -7.43 0.46
N ASN A 64 1.02 -6.43 1.19
CA ASN A 64 0.03 -6.73 2.22
C ASN A 64 -1.22 -7.36 1.58
N SER A 65 -1.93 -8.21 2.33
CA SER A 65 -3.09 -8.92 1.81
C SER A 65 -4.29 -8.00 1.59
N GLY A 66 -5.19 -8.41 0.70
CA GLY A 66 -6.34 -7.62 0.30
C GLY A 66 -6.06 -6.69 -0.88
N ILE A 67 -7.12 -6.38 -1.60
CA ILE A 67 -7.10 -5.53 -2.80
C ILE A 67 -8.05 -4.36 -2.57
N CYS A 68 -7.68 -3.17 -3.02
CA CYS A 68 -8.53 -2.00 -2.96
C CYS A 68 -8.29 -1.07 -4.17
N SER A 69 -9.23 -0.18 -4.42
CA SER A 69 -9.01 0.93 -5.34
C SER A 69 -8.16 2.05 -4.68
N ARG A 70 -7.63 2.96 -5.48
CA ARG A 70 -6.99 4.18 -4.95
C ARG A 70 -7.96 5.02 -4.13
N PHE A 71 -9.23 4.99 -4.50
CA PHE A 71 -10.29 5.69 -3.80
C PHE A 71 -10.51 5.10 -2.40
N ASP A 72 -10.63 3.77 -2.29
CA ASP A 72 -10.79 3.08 -0.99
C ASP A 72 -9.57 3.30 -0.10
N PHE A 73 -8.36 3.27 -0.68
CA PHE A 73 -7.13 3.51 0.06
C PHE A 73 -7.07 4.94 0.63
N ALA A 74 -7.46 5.95 -0.16
CA ALA A 74 -7.53 7.33 0.31
C ALA A 74 -8.59 7.52 1.41
N ASN A 75 -9.78 6.92 1.26
CA ASN A 75 -10.82 6.96 2.28
C ASN A 75 -10.35 6.35 3.61
N GLU A 76 -9.66 5.21 3.57
CA GLU A 76 -9.16 4.57 4.78
C GLU A 76 -8.10 5.44 5.49
N ILE A 77 -7.22 6.14 4.75
CA ILE A 77 -6.27 7.09 5.33
C ILE A 77 -7.02 8.23 6.06
N ILE A 78 -8.05 8.80 5.44
CA ILE A 78 -8.87 9.87 6.03
C ILE A 78 -9.58 9.37 7.29
N ASN A 79 -10.19 8.19 7.24
CA ASN A 79 -10.90 7.58 8.36
C ASN A 79 -9.98 7.37 9.57
N ILE A 80 -8.81 6.78 9.36
CA ILE A 80 -7.84 6.53 10.44
C ILE A 80 -7.29 7.84 11.01
N SER A 81 -7.11 8.85 10.16
CA SER A 81 -6.60 10.16 10.56
C SER A 81 -7.66 11.06 11.23
N ASN A 82 -8.91 10.60 11.34
CA ASN A 82 -10.05 11.39 11.86
C ASN A 82 -10.20 12.77 11.18
N SER A 83 -9.83 12.87 9.91
CA SER A 83 -9.90 14.12 9.15
C SER A 83 -11.34 14.40 8.69
N LYS A 84 -11.69 15.69 8.60
CA LYS A 84 -12.98 16.14 8.02
C LYS A 84 -12.96 16.24 6.49
N SER A 85 -11.80 16.09 5.87
CA SER A 85 -11.65 16.09 4.41
C SER A 85 -12.43 14.95 3.76
N GLN A 86 -12.83 15.16 2.51
CA GLN A 86 -13.58 14.17 1.73
C GLN A 86 -12.76 13.66 0.55
N VAL A 87 -13.05 12.43 0.11
CA VAL A 87 -12.50 11.89 -1.13
C VAL A 87 -13.55 11.98 -2.22
N TYR A 88 -13.18 12.60 -3.33
CA TYR A 88 -14.03 12.74 -4.52
C TYR A 88 -13.43 11.98 -5.69
N TYR A 89 -14.31 11.36 -6.47
CA TYR A 89 -13.91 10.73 -7.71
C TYR A 89 -13.74 11.77 -8.81
N ASN A 90 -12.54 11.83 -9.39
CA ASN A 90 -12.25 12.74 -10.51
C ASN A 90 -12.15 11.95 -11.82
N LYS A 91 -13.10 12.17 -12.74
CA LYS A 91 -13.13 11.52 -14.06
C LYS A 91 -12.20 12.16 -15.10
N LEU A 92 -11.50 13.24 -14.78
CA LEU A 92 -10.61 13.89 -15.73
C LEU A 92 -9.47 12.95 -16.11
N LYS A 93 -9.42 12.57 -17.37
CA LYS A 93 -8.29 11.79 -17.92
C LYS A 93 -7.01 12.63 -17.74
N SER A 94 -6.11 12.14 -16.94
CA SER A 94 -4.75 12.67 -16.88
C SER A 94 -4.03 12.26 -18.17
N ASN A 95 -3.51 13.22 -18.93
CA ASN A 95 -2.64 12.97 -20.08
C ASN A 95 -1.26 12.44 -19.69
N LYS A 96 -1.12 11.89 -18.49
CA LYS A 96 0.12 11.33 -17.95
C LYS A 96 0.16 9.82 -18.15
N VAL A 97 1.34 9.29 -18.00
CA VAL A 97 1.73 7.88 -18.16
C VAL A 97 0.59 6.90 -17.84
N GLU A 98 0.27 6.05 -18.80
CA GLU A 98 -0.71 4.99 -18.64
C GLU A 98 -0.24 3.99 -17.59
N ARG A 99 -1.09 3.68 -16.62
CA ARG A 99 -0.80 2.75 -15.53
C ARG A 99 -1.70 1.53 -15.62
N PRO A 100 -1.22 0.36 -15.19
CA PRO A 100 -2.05 -0.84 -15.12
C PRO A 100 -3.31 -0.58 -14.28
N LYS A 101 -4.46 -0.98 -14.79
CA LYS A 101 -5.72 -0.92 -14.04
C LYS A 101 -5.74 -1.89 -12.87
N TYR A 102 -5.02 -2.99 -12.98
CA TYR A 102 -4.89 -4.01 -11.94
C TYR A 102 -3.42 -4.35 -11.71
N SER A 103 -2.92 -4.12 -10.51
CA SER A 103 -1.52 -4.30 -10.12
C SER A 103 -1.34 -5.07 -8.82
N ALA A 104 -2.37 -5.80 -8.37
CA ALA A 104 -2.23 -6.71 -7.24
C ALA A 104 -1.27 -7.86 -7.59
N LEU A 105 -0.48 -8.27 -6.61
CA LEU A 105 0.50 -9.35 -6.76
C LEU A 105 -0.04 -10.64 -6.14
N ASP A 106 0.26 -11.77 -6.76
CA ASP A 106 0.04 -13.07 -6.13
C ASP A 106 1.15 -13.33 -5.11
N THR A 107 0.75 -13.50 -3.87
CA THR A 107 1.65 -13.73 -2.73
C THR A 107 1.60 -15.18 -2.21
N ASN A 108 0.89 -16.07 -2.90
CA ASN A 108 0.71 -17.46 -2.45
C ASN A 108 2.04 -18.21 -2.33
N LYS A 109 2.96 -18.02 -3.30
CA LYS A 109 4.26 -18.70 -3.27
C LYS A 109 5.03 -18.38 -1.99
N ILE A 110 5.24 -17.09 -1.69
CA ILE A 110 6.00 -16.69 -0.51
C ILE A 110 5.31 -17.10 0.80
N SER A 111 3.98 -17.02 0.85
CA SER A 111 3.20 -17.45 2.02
C SER A 111 3.33 -18.96 2.27
N ASN A 112 3.28 -19.76 1.21
CA ASN A 112 3.35 -21.22 1.31
C ASN A 112 4.75 -21.72 1.65
N ASP A 113 5.78 -21.20 0.98
CA ASP A 113 7.16 -21.67 1.14
C ASP A 113 7.73 -21.31 2.52
N PHE A 114 7.43 -20.09 3.00
CA PHE A 114 7.95 -19.63 4.28
C PHE A 114 6.97 -19.71 5.45
N LYS A 115 5.74 -20.23 5.22
CA LYS A 115 4.66 -20.35 6.24
C LYS A 115 4.32 -19.00 6.88
N ILE A 116 4.14 -17.98 6.05
CA ILE A 116 3.92 -16.60 6.47
C ILE A 116 2.43 -16.24 6.38
N ASN A 117 1.89 -15.66 7.43
CA ASN A 117 0.60 -15.00 7.43
C ASN A 117 0.78 -13.52 7.11
N ILE A 118 0.34 -13.09 5.94
CA ILE A 118 0.50 -11.72 5.47
C ILE A 118 -0.61 -10.84 6.03
N LYS A 119 -0.20 -9.80 6.78
CA LYS A 119 -1.08 -8.81 7.39
C LYS A 119 -1.95 -8.11 6.33
N HIS A 120 -3.24 -7.89 6.65
CA HIS A 120 -4.14 -7.14 5.76
C HIS A 120 -3.74 -5.67 5.64
N TRP A 121 -3.87 -5.09 4.44
CA TRP A 121 -3.42 -3.73 4.17
C TRP A 121 -4.04 -2.65 5.08
N LYS A 122 -5.29 -2.82 5.51
CA LYS A 122 -5.95 -1.87 6.45
C LYS A 122 -5.31 -1.88 7.83
N GLU A 123 -4.99 -3.06 8.31
CA GLU A 123 -4.30 -3.23 9.60
C GLU A 123 -2.91 -2.63 9.53
N SER A 124 -2.16 -2.97 8.50
CA SER A 124 -0.82 -2.43 8.27
C SER A 124 -0.81 -0.91 8.10
N LEU A 125 -1.82 -0.34 7.42
CA LEU A 125 -1.98 1.11 7.30
C LEU A 125 -2.25 1.76 8.66
N ARG A 126 -3.12 1.17 9.48
CA ARG A 126 -3.41 1.67 10.83
C ARG A 126 -2.16 1.68 11.71
N ASP A 127 -1.41 0.58 11.70
CA ASP A 127 -0.14 0.49 12.44
C ASP A 127 0.85 1.58 11.99
N HIS A 128 0.93 1.80 10.68
CA HIS A 128 1.80 2.83 10.11
C HIS A 128 1.40 4.24 10.55
N LEU A 129 0.11 4.58 10.48
CA LEU A 129 -0.37 5.93 10.82
C LEU A 129 -0.26 6.19 12.34
N ASN A 130 -0.48 5.18 13.18
CA ASN A 130 -0.29 5.29 14.63
C ASN A 130 1.18 5.56 15.03
N GLN A 131 2.15 5.17 14.21
CA GLN A 131 3.57 5.43 14.45
C GLN A 131 4.01 6.84 14.00
N LEU A 132 3.16 7.57 13.27
CA LEU A 132 3.45 8.94 12.82
C LEU A 132 2.95 10.02 13.80
N ASN A 133 2.07 9.64 14.72
CA ASN A 133 1.53 10.46 15.81
C ASN A 133 2.39 10.26 17.06
#